data_6d5fbb4882f25186f8679fc3f62b5bf9
#
_entry.id   6d5fbb4882f25186f8679fc3f62b5bf9
#
_cell.length_a   1.000
_cell.length_b   1.000
_cell.length_c   1.000
_cell.angle_alpha   90.00
_cell.angle_beta   90.00
_cell.angle_gamma   90.00
#
_symmetry.space_group_name_H-M   'P 1'
#
loop_
_entity.id
_entity.type
_entity.pdbx_description
1 polymer ?
#
loop_
_entity_poly.entity_id
_entity_poly.type
_entity_poly.pdbx_seq_one_letter_code
_entity_poly.pdbx_strand_id
1 'polypeptide(L)'
;MSIQTDHLDLKSAIASQLEAAFDDIQSLYHQLHQTPELPFQEHKTSARLADALESFGYEVSRNVGGTGVVALLRNGKGPAVMLRGDMDALPIKEETGLDFASCEMATSETGSEVPLMHACGHDLHSSCIVGTAAVMAGLREQWVGTLMLICQPAEEIFGGAKAMLDDGLYTRFPRPDIILGQHNMPALAGTVGHRPGSAMAACTNLAVTIHGNGGHGSMPAQTVDPVVIAAHVVTRLQTVVAREVPPEETVVVTVGKLHAGTQANIIPHSAELEINIRSFDDALHSQVVESIERIVRAECDAGRAPKPPTLRVLNETIALNNDAIAVEHVRRAHAEHFGDANLYDMPRLNGSEDFPFFGNAKAAGFGGEDIPYVYWFIGSTPAERWANTPGTNVSQKMRHLEMPHSPYYFPGNDVTLRTGIEAMVVGAMAYLT
;
A
#
# COMPACT_ATOMS: atom_id res chain seq x y z
N MET A 1 -28.35 -31.54 2.68
CA MET A 1 -27.39 -32.24 3.59
C MET A 1 -25.96 -32.29 3.07
N SER A 2 -25.67 -32.02 1.76
CA SER A 2 -24.33 -32.07 1.17
C SER A 2 -23.48 -30.79 1.40
N ILE A 3 -24.06 -29.61 1.36
CA ILE A 3 -23.31 -28.34 1.39
C ILE A 3 -22.56 -28.13 2.72
N GLN A 4 -23.17 -28.50 3.84
CA GLN A 4 -22.58 -28.25 5.19
C GLN A 4 -21.44 -29.25 5.53
N THR A 5 -21.43 -30.44 4.91
CA THR A 5 -20.35 -31.43 5.03
C THR A 5 -19.12 -31.03 4.21
N ASP A 6 -19.30 -30.44 3.02
CA ASP A 6 -18.22 -30.05 2.12
C ASP A 6 -17.39 -28.87 2.68
N HIS A 7 -18.04 -27.88 3.33
CA HIS A 7 -17.35 -26.73 3.95
C HIS A 7 -16.52 -27.09 5.21
N LEU A 8 -16.99 -28.02 6.02
CA LEU A 8 -16.22 -28.51 7.18
C LEU A 8 -14.98 -29.29 6.73
N ASP A 9 -15.09 -30.00 5.60
CA ASP A 9 -13.97 -30.74 5.00
C ASP A 9 -12.90 -29.76 4.45
N LEU A 10 -13.31 -28.74 3.71
CA LEU A 10 -12.40 -27.72 3.17
C LEU A 10 -11.66 -26.94 4.30
N LYS A 11 -12.35 -26.50 5.33
CA LYS A 11 -11.73 -25.80 6.46
C LYS A 11 -10.68 -26.66 7.15
N SER A 12 -10.97 -27.96 7.36
CA SER A 12 -10.05 -28.91 7.96
C SER A 12 -8.85 -29.18 7.04
N ALA A 13 -9.08 -29.25 5.75
CA ALA A 13 -8.02 -29.42 4.75
C ALA A 13 -7.07 -28.22 4.69
N ILE A 14 -7.60 -26.99 4.69
CA ILE A 14 -6.81 -25.75 4.78
C ILE A 14 -5.95 -25.77 6.05
N ALA A 15 -6.57 -26.01 7.20
CA ALA A 15 -5.86 -26.05 8.48
C ALA A 15 -4.74 -27.09 8.50
N SER A 16 -4.99 -28.28 7.94
CA SER A 16 -3.99 -29.36 7.86
C SER A 16 -2.79 -28.99 6.96
N GLN A 17 -3.05 -28.40 5.77
CA GLN A 17 -1.98 -27.96 4.87
C GLN A 17 -1.17 -26.79 5.48
N LEU A 18 -1.86 -25.84 6.12
CA LEU A 18 -1.21 -24.73 6.79
C LEU A 18 -0.32 -25.19 7.94
N GLU A 19 -0.82 -26.09 8.79
CA GLU A 19 -0.02 -26.64 9.90
C GLU A 19 1.24 -27.34 9.43
N ALA A 20 1.16 -28.09 8.33
CA ALA A 20 2.29 -28.80 7.74
C ALA A 20 3.41 -27.86 7.23
N ALA A 21 3.07 -26.62 6.84
CA ALA A 21 4.01 -25.67 6.27
C ALA A 21 4.36 -24.51 7.24
N PHE A 22 3.69 -24.39 8.39
CA PHE A 22 3.71 -23.18 9.20
C PHE A 22 5.08 -22.82 9.75
N ASP A 23 5.84 -23.78 10.25
CA ASP A 23 7.16 -23.53 10.81
C ASP A 23 8.15 -22.96 9.77
N ASP A 24 8.10 -23.48 8.55
CA ASP A 24 8.92 -22.98 7.44
C ASP A 24 8.50 -21.55 7.03
N ILE A 25 7.19 -21.26 7.00
CA ILE A 25 6.64 -19.93 6.68
C ILE A 25 7.01 -18.93 7.78
N GLN A 26 6.92 -19.30 9.06
CA GLN A 26 7.32 -18.46 10.17
C GLN A 26 8.84 -18.19 10.15
N SER A 27 9.63 -19.19 9.82
CA SER A 27 11.07 -19.01 9.62
C SER A 27 11.38 -18.04 8.48
N LEU A 28 10.67 -18.15 7.36
CA LEU A 28 10.79 -17.19 6.24
C LEU A 28 10.41 -15.78 6.69
N TYR A 29 9.30 -15.62 7.40
CA TYR A 29 8.85 -14.34 7.94
C TYR A 29 9.95 -13.67 8.80
N HIS A 30 10.55 -14.40 9.74
CA HIS A 30 11.65 -13.88 10.57
C HIS A 30 12.88 -13.49 9.73
N GLN A 31 13.20 -14.27 8.68
CA GLN A 31 14.31 -13.97 7.79
C GLN A 31 14.05 -12.69 6.95
N LEU A 32 12.82 -12.49 6.47
CA LEU A 32 12.44 -11.27 5.75
C LEU A 32 12.51 -10.07 6.69
N HIS A 33 11.96 -10.19 7.91
CA HIS A 33 11.98 -9.13 8.92
C HIS A 33 13.39 -8.67 9.27
N GLN A 34 14.33 -9.61 9.40
CA GLN A 34 15.74 -9.32 9.70
C GLN A 34 16.52 -8.68 8.56
N THR A 35 16.06 -8.80 7.31
CA THR A 35 16.77 -8.35 6.12
C THR A 35 15.92 -7.50 5.20
N PRO A 36 15.32 -6.40 5.70
CA PRO A 36 14.51 -5.49 4.90
C PRO A 36 15.33 -4.82 3.81
N GLU A 37 14.69 -4.52 2.68
CA GLU A 37 15.31 -3.86 1.54
C GLU A 37 14.43 -2.70 1.06
N LEU A 38 15.05 -1.60 0.59
CA LEU A 38 14.33 -0.42 0.11
C LEU A 38 13.59 -0.68 -1.21
N PRO A 39 12.60 0.18 -1.55
CA PRO A 39 11.90 0.13 -2.84
C PRO A 39 12.84 -0.01 -4.04
N PHE A 40 12.55 -0.96 -4.93
CA PHE A 40 13.36 -1.36 -6.09
C PHE A 40 14.79 -1.88 -5.77
N GLN A 41 15.07 -2.17 -4.51
CA GLN A 41 16.31 -2.79 -4.06
C GLN A 41 16.08 -4.16 -3.38
N GLU A 42 14.87 -4.72 -3.47
CA GLU A 42 14.40 -5.95 -2.81
C GLU A 42 14.98 -7.21 -3.46
N HIS A 43 16.28 -7.24 -3.75
CA HIS A 43 16.93 -8.32 -4.49
C HIS A 43 16.98 -9.63 -3.72
N LYS A 44 17.31 -9.61 -2.42
CA LYS A 44 17.38 -10.81 -1.58
C LYS A 44 15.98 -11.30 -1.24
N THR A 45 15.06 -10.37 -0.95
CA THR A 45 13.65 -10.64 -0.68
C THR A 45 13.01 -11.32 -1.88
N SER A 46 13.11 -10.72 -3.06
CA SER A 46 12.61 -11.25 -4.32
C SER A 46 13.15 -12.66 -4.62
N ALA A 47 14.46 -12.87 -4.44
CA ALA A 47 15.07 -14.18 -4.67
C ALA A 47 14.52 -15.26 -3.73
N ARG A 48 14.40 -14.96 -2.42
CA ARG A 48 13.85 -15.90 -1.42
C ARG A 48 12.39 -16.26 -1.71
N LEU A 49 11.57 -15.26 -2.03
CA LEU A 49 10.16 -15.47 -2.35
C LEU A 49 10.02 -16.32 -3.63
N ALA A 50 10.80 -16.02 -4.66
CA ALA A 50 10.80 -16.79 -5.90
C ALA A 50 11.23 -18.26 -5.68
N ASP A 51 12.31 -18.50 -4.92
CA ASP A 51 12.80 -19.84 -4.58
C ASP A 51 11.73 -20.64 -3.81
N ALA A 52 11.06 -19.99 -2.84
CA ALA A 52 9.98 -20.61 -2.07
C ALA A 52 8.79 -20.99 -2.96
N LEU A 53 8.35 -20.10 -3.85
CA LEU A 53 7.24 -20.34 -4.75
C LEU A 53 7.57 -21.45 -5.78
N GLU A 54 8.80 -21.50 -6.30
CA GLU A 54 9.27 -22.59 -7.18
C GLU A 54 9.23 -23.95 -6.46
N SER A 55 9.56 -23.99 -5.17
CA SER A 55 9.57 -25.24 -4.38
C SER A 55 8.18 -25.87 -4.25
N PHE A 56 7.10 -25.09 -4.33
CA PHE A 56 5.71 -25.55 -4.34
C PHE A 56 5.19 -25.87 -5.75
N GLY A 57 6.06 -25.80 -6.78
CA GLY A 57 5.73 -26.18 -8.15
C GLY A 57 5.01 -25.11 -8.96
N TYR A 58 5.16 -23.83 -8.57
CA TYR A 58 4.72 -22.70 -9.39
C TYR A 58 5.69 -22.43 -10.54
N GLU A 59 5.16 -21.95 -11.66
CA GLU A 59 5.93 -21.38 -12.76
C GLU A 59 6.27 -19.94 -12.39
N VAL A 60 7.54 -19.68 -12.04
CA VAL A 60 7.98 -18.39 -11.48
C VAL A 60 8.71 -17.55 -12.52
N SER A 61 8.34 -16.29 -12.63
CA SER A 61 9.01 -15.25 -13.40
C SER A 61 9.55 -14.20 -12.45
N ARG A 62 10.88 -13.98 -12.51
CA ARG A 62 11.62 -13.05 -11.67
C ARG A 62 11.83 -11.72 -12.39
N ASN A 63 12.10 -10.67 -11.62
CA ASN A 63 12.45 -9.34 -12.13
C ASN A 63 11.34 -8.70 -13.00
N VAL A 64 10.08 -8.91 -12.65
CA VAL A 64 8.94 -8.31 -13.33
C VAL A 64 8.72 -6.91 -12.74
N GLY A 65 8.91 -5.87 -13.55
CA GLY A 65 8.86 -4.49 -13.08
C GLY A 65 9.99 -4.12 -12.11
N GLY A 66 11.19 -4.64 -12.34
CA GLY A 66 12.36 -4.45 -11.48
C GLY A 66 12.65 -5.68 -10.64
N THR A 67 12.34 -5.66 -9.35
CA THR A 67 12.55 -6.78 -8.42
C THR A 67 11.33 -7.68 -8.23
N GLY A 68 10.18 -7.38 -8.86
CA GLY A 68 8.93 -8.11 -8.69
C GLY A 68 8.98 -9.57 -9.13
N VAL A 69 8.09 -10.37 -8.56
CA VAL A 69 7.93 -11.81 -8.86
C VAL A 69 6.49 -12.10 -9.27
N VAL A 70 6.32 -12.88 -10.31
CA VAL A 70 5.04 -13.44 -10.73
C VAL A 70 5.13 -14.96 -10.72
N ALA A 71 4.23 -15.62 -10.01
CA ALA A 71 4.17 -17.07 -9.92
C ALA A 71 2.79 -17.58 -10.36
N LEU A 72 2.77 -18.56 -11.23
CA LEU A 72 1.55 -19.14 -11.80
C LEU A 72 1.42 -20.62 -11.41
N LEU A 73 0.23 -20.96 -10.90
CA LEU A 73 -0.18 -22.34 -10.71
C LEU A 73 -1.42 -22.61 -11.54
N ARG A 74 -1.26 -23.39 -12.62
CA ARG A 74 -2.37 -23.77 -13.50
C ARG A 74 -2.95 -25.11 -13.06
N ASN A 75 -4.27 -25.16 -12.93
CA ASN A 75 -5.01 -26.34 -12.48
C ASN A 75 -6.30 -26.53 -13.28
N GLY A 76 -6.17 -26.81 -14.58
CA GLY A 76 -7.28 -27.03 -15.48
C GLY A 76 -7.89 -25.73 -16.05
N LYS A 77 -9.07 -25.87 -16.65
CA LYS A 77 -9.84 -24.74 -17.19
C LYS A 77 -10.70 -24.14 -16.08
N GLY A 78 -10.65 -22.84 -15.93
CA GLY A 78 -11.42 -22.11 -14.92
C GLY A 78 -11.01 -20.65 -14.91
N PRO A 79 -11.48 -19.88 -13.94
CA PRO A 79 -11.12 -18.48 -13.78
C PRO A 79 -9.63 -18.31 -13.44
N ALA A 80 -9.14 -17.10 -13.68
CA ALA A 80 -7.82 -16.65 -13.25
C ALA A 80 -7.96 -15.70 -12.06
N VAL A 81 -7.39 -16.08 -10.93
CA VAL A 81 -7.38 -15.27 -9.69
C VAL A 81 -5.97 -14.78 -9.44
N MET A 82 -5.82 -13.47 -9.23
CA MET A 82 -4.56 -12.86 -8.85
C MET A 82 -4.58 -12.50 -7.37
N LEU A 83 -3.56 -12.92 -6.61
CA LEU A 83 -3.29 -12.48 -5.25
C LEU A 83 -2.02 -11.64 -5.23
N ARG A 84 -2.02 -10.55 -4.48
CA ARG A 84 -0.87 -9.64 -4.34
C ARG A 84 -0.41 -9.51 -2.89
N GLY A 85 0.88 -9.57 -2.68
CA GLY A 85 1.59 -9.07 -1.51
C GLY A 85 2.74 -8.17 -1.95
N ASP A 86 2.97 -7.10 -1.21
CA ASP A 86 4.12 -6.21 -1.36
C ASP A 86 5.33 -6.73 -0.59
N MET A 87 6.54 -6.17 -0.83
CA MET A 87 7.76 -6.72 -0.26
C MET A 87 8.85 -5.70 0.11
N ASP A 88 8.63 -4.42 -0.13
CA ASP A 88 9.60 -3.37 0.19
C ASP A 88 9.54 -2.92 1.65
N ALA A 89 10.58 -2.24 2.10
CA ALA A 89 10.74 -1.75 3.45
C ALA A 89 11.04 -0.25 3.51
N LEU A 90 11.08 0.30 4.71
CA LEU A 90 11.19 1.72 4.99
C LEU A 90 12.53 2.10 5.63
N PRO A 91 13.03 3.32 5.39
CA PRO A 91 14.23 3.86 6.03
C PRO A 91 13.94 4.31 7.48
N ILE A 92 13.55 3.36 8.32
CA ILE A 92 13.18 3.57 9.72
C ILE A 92 14.06 2.69 10.61
N LYS A 93 14.55 3.26 11.72
CA LYS A 93 15.24 2.46 12.74
C LYS A 93 14.22 1.69 13.56
N GLU A 94 14.36 0.39 13.58
CA GLU A 94 13.50 -0.47 14.40
C GLU A 94 13.81 -0.32 15.90
N GLU A 95 12.73 -0.18 16.69
CA GLU A 95 12.76 -0.06 18.15
C GLU A 95 11.75 -1.00 18.82
N THR A 96 11.38 -2.10 18.15
CA THR A 96 10.43 -3.11 18.66
C THR A 96 10.96 -3.92 19.84
N GLY A 97 12.27 -4.10 19.92
CA GLY A 97 12.91 -4.92 20.94
C GLY A 97 12.80 -6.44 20.71
N LEU A 98 12.46 -6.86 19.49
CA LEU A 98 12.41 -8.27 19.09
C LEU A 98 13.80 -8.89 19.01
N ASP A 99 13.93 -10.16 19.32
CA ASP A 99 15.20 -10.91 19.20
C ASP A 99 15.66 -11.02 17.72
N PHE A 100 14.74 -10.89 16.79
CA PHE A 100 14.97 -10.88 15.34
C PHE A 100 14.72 -9.51 14.68
N ALA A 101 14.80 -8.43 15.46
CA ALA A 101 14.71 -7.07 14.95
C ALA A 101 15.78 -6.80 13.87
N SER A 102 15.44 -5.94 12.90
CA SER A 102 16.37 -5.55 11.84
C SER A 102 17.52 -4.70 12.39
N CYS A 103 18.73 -5.01 11.93
CA CYS A 103 19.93 -4.18 12.08
C CYS A 103 20.50 -3.75 10.72
N GLU A 104 19.75 -3.96 9.64
CA GLU A 104 20.19 -3.64 8.28
C GLU A 104 20.29 -2.14 8.07
N MET A 105 21.27 -1.76 7.25
CA MET A 105 21.51 -0.40 6.81
C MET A 105 21.55 -0.36 5.28
N ALA A 106 21.07 0.71 4.70
CA ALA A 106 21.18 0.95 3.26
C ALA A 106 21.62 2.38 2.95
N THR A 107 22.12 2.58 1.75
CA THR A 107 22.38 3.92 1.25
C THR A 107 21.11 4.48 0.60
N SER A 108 20.60 5.57 1.12
CA SER A 108 19.44 6.27 0.55
C SER A 108 19.77 6.91 -0.80
N GLU A 109 18.75 7.35 -1.53
CA GLU A 109 18.91 8.10 -2.80
C GLU A 109 19.78 9.38 -2.63
N THR A 110 19.79 9.95 -1.42
CA THR A 110 20.62 11.12 -1.11
C THR A 110 22.06 10.77 -0.74
N GLY A 111 22.43 9.47 -0.74
CA GLY A 111 23.78 9.00 -0.39
C GLY A 111 24.04 8.88 1.11
N SER A 112 23.01 9.00 1.95
CA SER A 112 23.12 8.84 3.40
C SER A 112 22.85 7.41 3.83
N GLU A 113 23.60 6.90 4.80
CA GLU A 113 23.31 5.62 5.45
C GLU A 113 22.05 5.74 6.32
N VAL A 114 21.08 4.87 6.09
CA VAL A 114 19.81 4.85 6.80
C VAL A 114 19.52 3.44 7.32
N PRO A 115 18.97 3.29 8.55
CA PRO A 115 18.51 2.03 9.06
C PRO A 115 17.23 1.60 8.36
N LEU A 116 16.99 0.28 8.28
CA LEU A 116 15.84 -0.29 7.59
C LEU A 116 14.94 -1.09 8.54
N MET A 117 13.63 -1.03 8.28
CA MET A 117 12.61 -1.79 9.00
C MET A 117 11.43 -2.10 8.09
N HIS A 118 10.84 -3.29 8.23
CA HIS A 118 9.50 -3.59 7.71
C HIS A 118 8.41 -2.94 8.59
N ALA A 119 8.42 -1.60 8.64
CA ALA A 119 7.50 -0.84 9.50
C ALA A 119 6.05 -0.79 8.97
N CYS A 120 5.78 -1.34 7.78
CA CYS A 120 4.42 -1.50 7.23
C CYS A 120 3.94 -2.96 7.24
N GLY A 121 4.84 -3.92 7.51
CA GLY A 121 4.51 -5.34 7.61
C GLY A 121 4.48 -6.06 6.25
N HIS A 122 5.21 -5.58 5.26
CA HIS A 122 5.29 -6.21 3.93
C HIS A 122 6.02 -7.57 3.97
N ASP A 123 6.86 -7.81 4.94
CA ASP A 123 7.40 -9.13 5.30
C ASP A 123 6.30 -10.13 5.67
N LEU A 124 5.29 -9.68 6.44
CA LEU A 124 4.10 -10.47 6.77
C LEU A 124 3.27 -10.74 5.50
N HIS A 125 3.04 -9.72 4.67
CA HIS A 125 2.26 -9.87 3.43
C HIS A 125 2.94 -10.85 2.46
N SER A 126 4.23 -10.71 2.25
CA SER A 126 5.04 -11.63 1.45
C SER A 126 5.01 -13.07 2.00
N SER A 127 5.10 -13.23 3.32
CA SER A 127 5.00 -14.53 3.98
C SER A 127 3.60 -15.15 3.82
N CYS A 128 2.54 -14.33 3.83
CA CYS A 128 1.18 -14.78 3.55
C CYS A 128 1.05 -15.28 2.09
N ILE A 129 1.68 -14.64 1.11
CA ILE A 129 1.72 -15.12 -0.27
C ILE A 129 2.36 -16.51 -0.36
N VAL A 130 3.51 -16.70 0.27
CA VAL A 130 4.22 -18.00 0.28
C VAL A 130 3.41 -19.07 1.00
N GLY A 131 2.81 -18.72 2.15
CA GLY A 131 1.93 -19.63 2.87
C GLY A 131 0.68 -20.03 2.07
N THR A 132 0.08 -19.07 1.37
CA THR A 132 -1.03 -19.33 0.45
C THR A 132 -0.59 -20.24 -0.69
N ALA A 133 0.62 -20.03 -1.24
CA ALA A 133 1.17 -20.89 -2.28
C ALA A 133 1.29 -22.35 -1.81
N ALA A 134 1.81 -22.58 -0.62
CA ALA A 134 1.97 -23.90 -0.03
C ALA A 134 0.60 -24.60 0.13
N VAL A 135 -0.36 -23.93 0.74
CA VAL A 135 -1.71 -24.47 0.98
C VAL A 135 -2.44 -24.76 -0.33
N MET A 136 -2.45 -23.83 -1.28
CA MET A 136 -3.13 -24.02 -2.58
C MET A 136 -2.49 -25.12 -3.43
N ALA A 137 -1.18 -25.30 -3.38
CA ALA A 137 -0.49 -26.40 -4.03
C ALA A 137 -0.90 -27.75 -3.42
N GLY A 138 -1.08 -27.83 -2.08
CA GLY A 138 -1.55 -29.03 -1.37
C GLY A 138 -3.04 -29.36 -1.62
N LEU A 139 -3.83 -28.37 -2.04
CA LEU A 139 -5.28 -28.49 -2.26
C LEU A 139 -5.67 -28.59 -3.75
N ARG A 140 -4.76 -28.95 -4.65
CA ARG A 140 -5.04 -28.98 -6.12
C ARG A 140 -6.25 -29.79 -6.53
N GLU A 141 -6.65 -30.80 -5.78
CA GLU A 141 -7.83 -31.62 -6.09
C GLU A 141 -9.15 -30.92 -5.76
N GLN A 142 -9.10 -29.76 -5.06
CA GLN A 142 -10.28 -29.05 -4.56
C GLN A 142 -10.58 -27.75 -5.33
N TRP A 143 -9.82 -27.42 -6.37
CA TRP A 143 -10.04 -26.21 -7.16
C TRP A 143 -9.61 -26.36 -8.62
N VAL A 144 -10.14 -25.48 -9.47
CA VAL A 144 -9.80 -25.44 -10.91
C VAL A 144 -9.53 -23.99 -11.34
N GLY A 145 -8.72 -23.81 -12.39
CA GLY A 145 -8.39 -22.50 -12.94
C GLY A 145 -6.91 -22.15 -12.88
N THR A 146 -6.62 -20.88 -12.75
CA THR A 146 -5.24 -20.37 -12.64
C THR A 146 -5.12 -19.46 -11.41
N LEU A 147 -4.20 -19.81 -10.52
CA LEU A 147 -3.78 -18.92 -9.43
C LEU A 147 -2.51 -18.17 -9.86
N MET A 148 -2.56 -16.86 -9.81
CA MET A 148 -1.43 -15.96 -10.08
C MET A 148 -1.07 -15.23 -8.78
N LEU A 149 0.14 -15.45 -8.30
CA LEU A 149 0.67 -14.79 -7.12
C LEU A 149 1.66 -13.70 -7.53
N ILE A 150 1.52 -12.52 -6.95
CA ILE A 150 2.41 -11.38 -7.19
C ILE A 150 3.10 -10.99 -5.89
N CYS A 151 4.45 -10.97 -5.92
CA CYS A 151 5.25 -10.26 -4.93
C CYS A 151 5.64 -8.91 -5.55
N GLN A 152 4.98 -7.86 -5.12
CA GLN A 152 5.14 -6.52 -5.69
C GLN A 152 6.26 -5.75 -4.99
N PRO A 153 7.18 -5.12 -5.75
CA PRO A 153 8.18 -4.20 -5.20
C PRO A 153 7.58 -2.81 -4.97
N ALA A 154 8.33 -1.95 -4.28
CA ALA A 154 8.24 -0.50 -4.30
C ALA A 154 6.80 0.08 -4.12
N GLU A 155 6.03 -0.49 -3.18
CA GLU A 155 4.70 0.01 -2.82
C GLU A 155 4.81 1.37 -2.14
N GLU A 156 5.77 1.54 -1.21
CA GLU A 156 5.94 2.72 -0.36
C GLU A 156 6.25 4.03 -1.13
N ILE A 157 6.61 3.90 -2.40
CA ILE A 157 6.80 5.02 -3.32
C ILE A 157 5.76 5.05 -4.45
N PHE A 158 4.70 4.21 -4.39
CA PHE A 158 3.65 4.04 -5.40
C PHE A 158 4.19 3.75 -6.80
N GLY A 159 5.31 3.00 -6.87
CA GLY A 159 6.02 2.74 -8.12
C GLY A 159 5.88 1.32 -8.64
N GLY A 160 5.68 0.36 -7.76
CA GLY A 160 5.80 -1.06 -8.07
C GLY A 160 4.70 -1.60 -8.96
N ALA A 161 3.44 -1.26 -8.70
CA ALA A 161 2.33 -1.71 -9.54
C ALA A 161 2.47 -1.16 -10.97
N LYS A 162 2.79 0.14 -11.12
CA LYS A 162 3.04 0.75 -12.43
C LYS A 162 4.22 0.09 -13.16
N ALA A 163 5.32 -0.18 -12.46
CA ALA A 163 6.50 -0.83 -13.04
C ALA A 163 6.20 -2.25 -13.54
N MET A 164 5.42 -3.05 -12.78
CA MET A 164 5.00 -4.37 -13.21
C MET A 164 4.06 -4.32 -14.42
N LEU A 165 3.14 -3.36 -14.47
CA LEU A 165 2.26 -3.14 -15.62
C LEU A 165 3.05 -2.69 -16.86
N ASP A 166 4.03 -1.80 -16.71
CA ASP A 166 4.91 -1.32 -17.78
C ASP A 166 5.78 -2.45 -18.35
N ASP A 167 6.26 -3.35 -17.49
CA ASP A 167 6.98 -4.58 -17.92
C ASP A 167 6.05 -5.63 -18.56
N GLY A 168 4.79 -5.29 -18.79
CA GLY A 168 3.84 -6.10 -19.53
C GLY A 168 3.13 -7.17 -18.72
N LEU A 169 2.81 -6.94 -17.46
CA LEU A 169 2.13 -7.90 -16.58
C LEU A 169 0.94 -8.59 -17.28
N TYR A 170 0.07 -7.82 -17.96
CA TYR A 170 -1.12 -8.37 -18.64
C TYR A 170 -0.91 -8.73 -20.11
N THR A 171 0.30 -8.62 -20.62
CA THR A 171 0.67 -9.09 -21.97
C THR A 171 1.53 -10.34 -21.94
N ARG A 172 2.29 -10.53 -20.88
CA ARG A 172 3.17 -11.70 -20.64
C ARG A 172 2.47 -12.80 -19.87
N PHE A 173 1.52 -12.43 -19.01
CA PHE A 173 0.81 -13.36 -18.11
C PHE A 173 -0.70 -13.31 -18.36
N PRO A 174 -1.46 -14.33 -17.90
CA PRO A 174 -2.91 -14.32 -18.00
C PRO A 174 -3.50 -13.08 -17.31
N ARG A 175 -4.42 -12.40 -17.99
CA ARG A 175 -5.21 -11.35 -17.35
C ARG A 175 -6.16 -11.99 -16.36
N PRO A 176 -6.17 -11.58 -15.07
CA PRO A 176 -7.05 -12.17 -14.07
C PRO A 176 -8.50 -11.71 -14.24
N ASP A 177 -9.43 -12.57 -13.81
CA ASP A 177 -10.85 -12.23 -13.72
C ASP A 177 -11.17 -11.44 -12.44
N ILE A 178 -10.34 -11.62 -11.39
CA ILE A 178 -10.44 -10.94 -10.10
C ILE A 178 -9.05 -10.74 -9.51
N ILE A 179 -8.84 -9.63 -8.81
CA ILE A 179 -7.62 -9.32 -8.09
C ILE A 179 -7.93 -9.18 -6.60
N LEU A 180 -7.15 -9.86 -5.78
CA LEU A 180 -7.32 -9.91 -4.34
C LEU A 180 -6.03 -9.44 -3.65
N GLY A 181 -6.18 -8.66 -2.59
CA GLY A 181 -5.07 -8.19 -1.77
C GLY A 181 -5.49 -7.97 -0.33
N GLN A 182 -4.50 -7.89 0.55
CA GLN A 182 -4.73 -7.61 1.97
C GLN A 182 -3.63 -6.75 2.55
N HIS A 183 -3.97 -6.07 3.65
CA HIS A 183 -3.01 -5.35 4.49
C HIS A 183 -3.24 -5.66 5.96
N ASN A 184 -2.18 -5.74 6.73
CA ASN A 184 -2.27 -5.83 8.18
C ASN A 184 -2.66 -4.47 8.79
N MET A 185 -3.46 -4.47 9.85
CA MET A 185 -3.85 -3.26 10.57
C MET A 185 -3.92 -3.55 12.08
N PRO A 186 -3.72 -2.54 12.95
CA PRO A 186 -3.77 -2.74 14.39
C PRO A 186 -5.22 -2.95 14.91
N ALA A 187 -5.97 -3.85 14.26
CA ALA A 187 -7.21 -4.43 14.76
C ALA A 187 -6.92 -5.72 15.56
N LEU A 188 -7.93 -6.34 16.14
CA LEU A 188 -7.76 -7.60 16.88
C LEU A 188 -7.20 -8.71 15.97
N ALA A 189 -6.10 -9.34 16.36
CA ALA A 189 -5.55 -10.50 15.67
C ALA A 189 -6.60 -11.63 15.58
N GLY A 190 -6.66 -12.30 14.42
CA GLY A 190 -7.69 -13.30 14.14
C GLY A 190 -8.97 -12.73 13.51
N THR A 191 -9.01 -11.42 13.21
CA THR A 191 -10.17 -10.79 12.56
C THR A 191 -9.84 -10.29 11.16
N VAL A 192 -10.87 -10.23 10.30
CA VAL A 192 -10.78 -9.75 8.91
C VAL A 192 -11.75 -8.60 8.70
N GLY A 193 -11.22 -7.47 8.24
CA GLY A 193 -11.98 -6.25 7.99
C GLY A 193 -12.24 -6.02 6.51
N HIS A 194 -13.51 -5.79 6.17
CA HIS A 194 -13.91 -5.53 4.78
C HIS A 194 -14.52 -4.14 4.65
N ARG A 195 -14.36 -3.57 3.44
CA ARG A 195 -15.04 -2.34 3.09
C ARG A 195 -15.41 -2.33 1.61
N PRO A 196 -16.70 -2.37 1.26
CA PRO A 196 -17.14 -2.13 -0.11
C PRO A 196 -16.97 -0.65 -0.48
N GLY A 197 -16.66 -0.40 -1.76
CA GLY A 197 -16.44 0.95 -2.25
C GLY A 197 -15.15 1.58 -1.73
N SER A 198 -15.17 2.89 -1.53
CA SER A 198 -13.99 3.69 -1.17
C SER A 198 -13.39 3.26 0.17
N ALA A 199 -12.17 2.71 0.15
CA ALA A 199 -11.47 2.16 1.31
C ALA A 199 -10.23 2.96 1.71
N MET A 200 -9.39 3.36 0.73
CA MET A 200 -8.18 4.15 0.98
C MET A 200 -8.10 5.35 0.02
N ALA A 201 -7.36 6.38 0.41
CA ALA A 201 -7.31 7.63 -0.32
C ALA A 201 -6.40 7.55 -1.57
N ALA A 202 -6.78 8.26 -2.64
CA ALA A 202 -5.83 8.73 -3.64
C ALA A 202 -4.79 9.63 -2.98
N CYS A 203 -3.58 9.65 -3.52
CA CYS A 203 -2.49 10.49 -3.03
C CYS A 203 -1.71 11.10 -4.19
N THR A 204 -1.37 12.38 -4.08
CA THR A 204 -0.36 13.03 -4.93
C THR A 204 0.63 13.77 -4.05
N ASN A 205 1.92 13.50 -4.22
CA ASN A 205 3.00 14.30 -3.67
C ASN A 205 3.56 15.21 -4.75
N LEU A 206 3.41 16.51 -4.57
CA LEU A 206 3.76 17.55 -5.53
C LEU A 206 4.93 18.39 -5.03
N ALA A 207 6.05 18.39 -5.73
CA ALA A 207 7.15 19.34 -5.52
C ALA A 207 6.91 20.62 -6.32
N VAL A 208 7.09 21.76 -5.67
CA VAL A 208 6.93 23.09 -6.25
C VAL A 208 8.19 23.90 -6.02
N THR A 209 8.75 24.47 -7.10
CA THR A 209 9.83 25.46 -7.01
C THR A 209 9.31 26.82 -7.45
N ILE A 210 9.27 27.77 -6.54
CA ILE A 210 8.95 29.18 -6.80
C ILE A 210 10.26 29.89 -7.11
N HIS A 211 10.30 30.57 -8.26
CA HIS A 211 11.48 31.29 -8.71
C HIS A 211 11.40 32.78 -8.32
N GLY A 212 12.42 33.27 -7.65
CA GLY A 212 12.57 34.67 -7.29
C GLY A 212 13.77 35.32 -8.00
N ASN A 213 14.00 36.57 -7.64
CA ASN A 213 15.22 37.29 -7.97
C ASN A 213 15.87 37.78 -6.65
N GLY A 214 16.86 37.05 -6.19
CA GLY A 214 17.49 37.27 -4.89
C GLY A 214 18.36 38.53 -4.84
N GLY A 215 18.71 38.93 -3.62
CA GLY A 215 19.56 40.10 -3.40
C GLY A 215 19.73 40.47 -1.93
N HIS A 216 20.25 41.67 -1.70
CA HIS A 216 20.49 42.16 -0.36
C HIS A 216 19.16 42.49 0.35
N GLY A 217 18.92 41.96 1.54
CA GLY A 217 17.68 42.13 2.29
C GLY A 217 17.30 43.59 2.60
N SER A 218 18.26 44.54 2.58
CA SER A 218 17.99 45.98 2.72
C SER A 218 17.53 46.66 1.43
N MET A 219 17.55 45.97 0.27
CA MET A 219 17.16 46.50 -1.04
C MET A 219 16.02 45.70 -1.69
N PRO A 220 14.89 45.45 -1.00
CA PRO A 220 13.84 44.54 -1.49
C PRO A 220 13.19 45.02 -2.80
N ALA A 221 13.19 46.32 -3.08
CA ALA A 221 12.64 46.89 -4.31
C ALA A 221 13.38 46.46 -5.60
N GLN A 222 14.62 45.95 -5.48
CA GLN A 222 15.44 45.45 -6.58
C GLN A 222 15.34 43.90 -6.74
N THR A 223 14.50 43.26 -5.94
CA THR A 223 14.36 41.81 -5.85
C THR A 223 12.94 41.35 -6.13
N VAL A 224 12.78 40.05 -6.29
CA VAL A 224 11.49 39.34 -6.21
C VAL A 224 11.65 38.27 -5.14
N ASP A 225 10.99 38.44 -4.02
CA ASP A 225 11.14 37.61 -2.84
C ASP A 225 10.30 36.32 -2.92
N PRO A 226 10.89 35.14 -3.17
CA PRO A 226 10.15 33.89 -3.27
C PRO A 226 9.66 33.40 -1.87
N VAL A 227 10.22 33.90 -0.75
CA VAL A 227 9.75 33.56 0.59
C VAL A 227 8.35 34.14 0.83
N VAL A 228 8.15 35.41 0.41
CA VAL A 228 6.84 36.07 0.51
C VAL A 228 5.82 35.37 -0.39
N ILE A 229 6.20 35.04 -1.63
CA ILE A 229 5.31 34.29 -2.55
C ILE A 229 4.93 32.96 -1.96
N ALA A 230 5.89 32.17 -1.43
CA ALA A 230 5.64 30.88 -0.81
C ALA A 230 4.70 30.98 0.39
N ALA A 231 4.83 32.00 1.22
CA ALA A 231 3.93 32.24 2.36
C ALA A 231 2.49 32.49 1.89
N HIS A 232 2.29 33.27 0.81
CA HIS A 232 0.97 33.49 0.21
C HIS A 232 0.41 32.22 -0.42
N VAL A 233 1.23 31.41 -1.11
CA VAL A 233 0.82 30.08 -1.61
C VAL A 233 0.32 29.23 -0.45
N VAL A 234 1.08 29.05 0.62
CA VAL A 234 0.69 28.21 1.77
C VAL A 234 -0.65 28.65 2.37
N THR A 235 -0.83 29.94 2.59
CA THR A 235 -2.07 30.48 3.15
C THR A 235 -3.25 30.36 2.19
N ARG A 236 -3.04 30.62 0.92
CA ARG A 236 -4.09 30.51 -0.11
C ARG A 236 -4.54 29.06 -0.35
N LEU A 237 -3.64 28.11 -0.30
CA LEU A 237 -3.97 26.68 -0.45
C LEU A 237 -5.00 26.20 0.58
N GLN A 238 -5.06 26.79 1.78
CA GLN A 238 -6.08 26.45 2.78
C GLN A 238 -7.52 26.75 2.27
N THR A 239 -7.68 27.61 1.29
CA THR A 239 -9.00 27.91 0.70
C THR A 239 -9.50 26.80 -0.22
N VAL A 240 -8.67 25.93 -0.76
CA VAL A 240 -9.08 24.82 -1.61
C VAL A 240 -10.07 23.93 -0.87
N VAL A 241 -9.66 23.37 0.25
CA VAL A 241 -10.52 22.51 1.07
C VAL A 241 -11.73 23.28 1.61
N ALA A 242 -11.53 24.52 2.04
CA ALA A 242 -12.59 25.29 2.67
C ALA A 242 -13.63 25.87 1.72
N ARG A 243 -13.36 26.01 0.40
CA ARG A 243 -14.18 26.76 -0.56
C ARG A 243 -14.39 26.08 -1.92
N GLU A 244 -13.59 25.10 -2.27
CA GLU A 244 -13.65 24.44 -3.60
C GLU A 244 -14.02 22.95 -3.48
N VAL A 245 -14.01 22.38 -2.28
CA VAL A 245 -14.41 21.00 -1.98
C VAL A 245 -15.84 20.98 -1.41
N PRO A 246 -16.73 20.09 -1.88
CA PRO A 246 -18.04 19.90 -1.28
C PRO A 246 -17.92 19.51 0.21
N PRO A 247 -18.76 20.05 1.12
CA PRO A 247 -18.64 19.81 2.56
C PRO A 247 -18.78 18.34 2.99
N GLU A 248 -19.46 17.53 2.19
CA GLU A 248 -19.66 16.08 2.38
C GLU A 248 -18.42 15.25 2.00
N GLU A 249 -17.47 15.84 1.26
CA GLU A 249 -16.28 15.16 0.78
C GLU A 249 -15.08 15.36 1.71
N THR A 250 -14.21 14.35 1.75
CA THR A 250 -12.98 14.39 2.56
C THR A 250 -11.78 14.63 1.65
N VAL A 251 -11.11 15.76 1.85
CA VAL A 251 -9.85 16.11 1.19
C VAL A 251 -8.87 16.62 2.23
N VAL A 252 -7.61 16.20 2.10
CA VAL A 252 -6.49 16.68 2.92
C VAL A 252 -5.46 17.32 2.00
N VAL A 253 -5.06 18.56 2.30
CA VAL A 253 -3.95 19.26 1.64
C VAL A 253 -2.95 19.69 2.70
N THR A 254 -1.74 19.16 2.64
CA THR A 254 -0.68 19.44 3.61
C THR A 254 0.57 19.96 2.89
N VAL A 255 1.06 21.12 3.28
CA VAL A 255 2.42 21.56 2.89
C VAL A 255 3.38 21.00 3.94
N GLY A 256 4.02 19.87 3.62
CA GLY A 256 4.89 19.15 4.54
C GLY A 256 6.33 19.68 4.57
N LYS A 257 6.75 20.39 3.51
CA LYS A 257 8.09 20.96 3.40
C LYS A 257 8.01 22.37 2.81
N LEU A 258 8.78 23.28 3.38
CA LEU A 258 9.06 24.60 2.83
C LEU A 258 10.49 24.98 3.17
N HIS A 259 11.33 25.13 2.13
CA HIS A 259 12.72 25.53 2.27
C HIS A 259 12.99 26.78 1.45
N ALA A 260 13.57 27.82 2.07
CA ALA A 260 13.97 29.04 1.38
C ALA A 260 15.05 29.81 2.17
N GLY A 261 16.06 30.27 1.48
CA GLY A 261 17.11 31.13 2.05
C GLY A 261 18.05 30.41 3.03
N THR A 262 19.14 31.10 3.38
CA THR A 262 20.18 30.59 4.29
C THR A 262 20.64 31.64 5.31
N GLN A 263 20.42 32.92 5.03
CA GLN A 263 20.89 34.05 5.84
C GLN A 263 19.79 35.11 5.97
N ALA A 264 19.65 35.70 7.14
CA ALA A 264 18.60 36.68 7.44
C ALA A 264 18.65 37.97 6.61
N ASN A 265 19.83 38.32 6.06
CA ASN A 265 20.04 39.52 5.28
C ASN A 265 20.12 39.27 3.77
N ILE A 266 19.77 38.06 3.31
CA ILE A 266 19.80 37.67 1.89
C ILE A 266 18.42 37.21 1.47
N ILE A 267 17.82 37.85 0.44
CA ILE A 267 16.64 37.34 -0.25
C ILE A 267 17.09 36.24 -1.21
N PRO A 268 16.54 35.03 -1.12
CA PRO A 268 16.98 33.89 -1.95
C PRO A 268 16.50 34.00 -3.40
N HIS A 269 17.05 33.14 -4.29
CA HIS A 269 16.62 33.02 -5.67
C HIS A 269 15.44 32.05 -5.87
N SER A 270 15.14 31.21 -4.88
CA SER A 270 14.03 30.25 -4.95
C SER A 270 13.49 29.91 -3.56
N ALA A 271 12.24 29.40 -3.57
CA ALA A 271 11.64 28.69 -2.46
C ALA A 271 11.09 27.34 -2.97
N GLU A 272 11.25 26.30 -2.18
CA GLU A 272 10.82 24.95 -2.49
C GLU A 272 9.74 24.50 -1.50
N LEU A 273 8.65 23.90 -2.02
CA LEU A 273 7.60 23.31 -1.22
C LEU A 273 7.37 21.86 -1.67
N GLU A 274 6.95 21.00 -0.73
CA GLU A 274 6.35 19.71 -1.03
C GLU A 274 4.96 19.66 -0.42
N ILE A 275 3.98 19.27 -1.26
CA ILE A 275 2.56 19.30 -0.95
C ILE A 275 2.03 17.88 -1.07
N ASN A 276 1.45 17.33 0.01
CA ASN A 276 0.73 16.06 0.00
C ASN A 276 -0.78 16.35 -0.12
N ILE A 277 -1.42 15.67 -1.07
CA ILE A 277 -2.84 15.82 -1.40
C ILE A 277 -3.48 14.43 -1.26
N ARG A 278 -4.62 14.33 -0.54
CA ARG A 278 -5.37 13.08 -0.37
C ARG A 278 -6.86 13.31 -0.54
N SER A 279 -7.54 12.38 -1.20
CA SER A 279 -9.00 12.37 -1.36
C SER A 279 -9.50 10.95 -1.63
N PHE A 280 -10.82 10.75 -1.58
CA PHE A 280 -11.43 9.43 -1.77
C PHE A 280 -12.20 9.30 -3.09
N ASP A 281 -12.11 10.30 -3.95
CA ASP A 281 -12.69 10.34 -5.30
C ASP A 281 -11.64 10.87 -6.27
N ASP A 282 -11.38 10.15 -7.37
CA ASP A 282 -10.30 10.46 -8.30
C ASP A 282 -10.60 11.72 -9.15
N ALA A 283 -11.88 11.99 -9.45
CA ALA A 283 -12.25 13.19 -10.17
C ALA A 283 -12.08 14.45 -9.31
N LEU A 284 -12.54 14.39 -8.05
CA LEU A 284 -12.30 15.43 -7.07
C LEU A 284 -10.80 15.61 -6.79
N HIS A 285 -10.03 14.51 -6.71
CA HIS A 285 -8.59 14.57 -6.54
C HIS A 285 -7.92 15.38 -7.65
N SER A 286 -8.23 15.06 -8.90
CA SER A 286 -7.72 15.79 -10.06
C SER A 286 -8.09 17.28 -10.02
N GLN A 287 -9.34 17.61 -9.70
CA GLN A 287 -9.79 18.99 -9.52
C GLN A 287 -8.99 19.73 -8.43
N VAL A 288 -8.70 19.08 -7.31
CA VAL A 288 -7.91 19.68 -6.22
C VAL A 288 -6.47 19.92 -6.65
N VAL A 289 -5.84 19.00 -7.37
CA VAL A 289 -4.49 19.18 -7.92
C VAL A 289 -4.46 20.35 -8.89
N GLU A 290 -5.42 20.45 -9.81
CA GLU A 290 -5.55 21.59 -10.73
C GLU A 290 -5.74 22.93 -9.99
N SER A 291 -6.53 22.94 -8.92
CA SER A 291 -6.74 24.14 -8.08
C SER A 291 -5.46 24.58 -7.40
N ILE A 292 -4.65 23.62 -6.90
CA ILE A 292 -3.35 23.90 -6.30
C ILE A 292 -2.40 24.48 -7.34
N GLU A 293 -2.29 23.90 -8.52
CA GLU A 293 -1.45 24.42 -9.60
C GLU A 293 -1.86 25.84 -10.01
N ARG A 294 -3.15 26.09 -10.18
CA ARG A 294 -3.71 27.42 -10.49
C ARG A 294 -3.33 28.45 -9.44
N ILE A 295 -3.47 28.10 -8.15
CA ILE A 295 -3.12 28.99 -7.03
C ILE A 295 -1.64 29.30 -7.03
N VAL A 296 -0.78 28.27 -7.15
CA VAL A 296 0.68 28.45 -7.17
C VAL A 296 1.09 29.41 -8.30
N ARG A 297 0.55 29.21 -9.52
CA ARG A 297 0.83 30.09 -10.66
C ARG A 297 0.34 31.52 -10.42
N ALA A 298 -0.88 31.67 -9.90
CA ALA A 298 -1.45 33.00 -9.63
C ALA A 298 -0.68 33.79 -8.57
N GLU A 299 -0.21 33.15 -7.50
CA GLU A 299 0.59 33.83 -6.48
C GLU A 299 2.01 34.18 -6.99
N CYS A 300 2.59 33.35 -7.86
CA CYS A 300 3.83 33.69 -8.56
C CYS A 300 3.66 34.92 -9.47
N ASP A 301 2.58 34.98 -10.24
CA ASP A 301 2.28 36.14 -11.09
C ASP A 301 2.04 37.41 -10.25
N ALA A 302 1.27 37.32 -9.18
CA ALA A 302 1.01 38.43 -8.26
C ALA A 302 2.30 38.93 -7.60
N GLY A 303 3.24 38.04 -7.27
CA GLY A 303 4.57 38.35 -6.73
C GLY A 303 5.58 38.77 -7.79
N ARG A 304 5.21 38.84 -9.07
CA ARG A 304 6.07 39.18 -10.21
C ARG A 304 7.28 38.23 -10.35
N ALA A 305 7.06 36.93 -10.13
CA ALA A 305 8.10 35.92 -10.32
C ALA A 305 8.72 36.03 -11.73
N PRO A 306 10.04 35.94 -11.88
CA PRO A 306 10.73 36.16 -13.17
C PRO A 306 10.43 35.09 -14.21
N LYS A 307 9.93 33.93 -13.78
CA LYS A 307 9.47 32.81 -14.62
C LYS A 307 8.39 32.00 -13.91
N PRO A 308 7.57 31.22 -14.63
CA PRO A 308 6.57 30.35 -14.03
C PRO A 308 7.16 29.39 -12.99
N PRO A 309 6.38 28.99 -11.97
CA PRO A 309 6.83 27.96 -11.02
C PRO A 309 7.09 26.63 -11.74
N THR A 310 8.03 25.86 -11.22
CA THR A 310 8.21 24.47 -11.64
C THR A 310 7.38 23.58 -10.73
N LEU A 311 6.51 22.77 -11.33
CA LEU A 311 5.71 21.77 -10.60
C LEU A 311 6.13 20.39 -11.10
N ARG A 312 6.34 19.45 -10.17
CA ARG A 312 6.71 18.07 -10.49
C ARG A 312 5.99 17.11 -9.52
N VAL A 313 5.22 16.20 -10.07
CA VAL A 313 4.68 15.07 -9.30
C VAL A 313 5.85 14.18 -8.89
N LEU A 314 6.00 13.93 -7.60
CA LEU A 314 7.01 13.03 -7.05
C LEU A 314 6.55 11.59 -7.14
N ASN A 315 5.35 11.34 -6.64
CA ASN A 315 4.63 10.09 -6.78
C ASN A 315 3.12 10.33 -6.63
N GLU A 316 2.32 9.38 -7.11
CA GLU A 316 0.87 9.46 -7.06
C GLU A 316 0.24 8.07 -7.12
N THR A 317 -0.92 7.94 -6.51
CA THR A 317 -1.81 6.77 -6.65
C THR A 317 -3.27 7.21 -6.65
N ILE A 318 -4.14 6.35 -7.22
CA ILE A 318 -5.59 6.53 -7.26
C ILE A 318 -6.24 6.02 -5.97
N ALA A 319 -7.51 6.40 -5.76
CA ALA A 319 -8.29 5.89 -4.64
C ALA A 319 -8.48 4.36 -4.73
N LEU A 320 -8.29 3.66 -3.62
CA LEU A 320 -8.65 2.26 -3.52
C LEU A 320 -10.17 2.17 -3.34
N ASN A 321 -10.84 1.72 -4.38
CA ASN A 321 -12.29 1.63 -4.45
C ASN A 321 -12.71 0.18 -4.78
N ASN A 322 -12.92 -0.61 -3.75
CA ASN A 322 -13.27 -2.02 -3.84
C ASN A 322 -14.57 -2.25 -4.62
N ASP A 323 -14.60 -3.24 -5.51
CA ASP A 323 -15.84 -3.69 -6.14
C ASP A 323 -16.81 -4.24 -5.08
N ALA A 324 -18.00 -3.64 -4.97
CA ALA A 324 -18.93 -3.95 -3.90
C ALA A 324 -19.50 -5.38 -4.00
N ILE A 325 -19.69 -5.90 -5.22
CA ILE A 325 -20.20 -7.25 -5.45
C ILE A 325 -19.12 -8.29 -5.09
N ALA A 326 -17.90 -8.03 -5.51
CA ALA A 326 -16.76 -8.89 -5.20
C ALA A 326 -16.46 -8.91 -3.69
N VAL A 327 -16.54 -7.74 -3.01
CA VAL A 327 -16.39 -7.68 -1.54
C VAL A 327 -17.42 -8.56 -0.85
N GLU A 328 -18.70 -8.48 -1.23
CA GLU A 328 -19.74 -9.30 -0.61
C GLU A 328 -19.52 -10.80 -0.84
N HIS A 329 -19.03 -11.16 -2.03
CA HIS A 329 -18.68 -12.55 -2.34
C HIS A 329 -17.54 -13.08 -1.46
N VAL A 330 -16.43 -12.35 -1.38
CA VAL A 330 -15.28 -12.69 -0.52
C VAL A 330 -15.65 -12.67 0.95
N ARG A 331 -16.39 -11.65 1.40
CA ARG A 331 -16.84 -11.54 2.80
C ARG A 331 -17.68 -12.73 3.24
N ARG A 332 -18.56 -13.22 2.38
CA ARG A 332 -19.34 -14.41 2.68
C ARG A 332 -18.46 -15.65 2.86
N ALA A 333 -17.49 -15.86 1.99
CA ALA A 333 -16.55 -16.97 2.13
C ALA A 333 -15.72 -16.85 3.43
N HIS A 334 -15.27 -15.65 3.76
CA HIS A 334 -14.58 -15.39 5.04
C HIS A 334 -15.51 -15.61 6.25
N ALA A 335 -16.80 -15.24 6.16
CA ALA A 335 -17.77 -15.49 7.24
C ALA A 335 -17.99 -16.99 7.48
N GLU A 336 -18.10 -17.77 6.41
CA GLU A 336 -18.21 -19.23 6.49
C GLU A 336 -16.98 -19.88 7.13
N HIS A 337 -15.78 -19.34 6.88
CA HIS A 337 -14.52 -19.89 7.41
C HIS A 337 -14.21 -19.41 8.81
N PHE A 338 -14.20 -18.09 9.05
CA PHE A 338 -13.81 -17.47 10.33
C PHE A 338 -14.95 -17.30 11.32
N GLY A 339 -16.21 -17.29 10.84
CA GLY A 339 -17.40 -16.90 11.59
C GLY A 339 -17.61 -15.37 11.61
N ASP A 340 -18.87 -14.94 11.59
CA ASP A 340 -19.26 -13.51 11.55
C ASP A 340 -18.67 -12.68 12.68
N ALA A 341 -18.46 -13.25 13.85
CA ALA A 341 -17.90 -12.56 15.01
C ALA A 341 -16.42 -12.11 14.81
N ASN A 342 -15.74 -12.72 13.86
CA ASN A 342 -14.35 -12.39 13.51
C ASN A 342 -14.24 -11.50 12.26
N LEU A 343 -15.39 -11.03 11.74
CA LEU A 343 -15.43 -10.05 10.65
C LEU A 343 -15.84 -8.68 11.19
N TYR A 344 -15.28 -7.62 10.60
CA TYR A 344 -15.67 -6.25 10.93
C TYR A 344 -15.73 -5.35 9.71
N ASP A 345 -16.51 -4.27 9.82
CA ASP A 345 -16.56 -3.23 8.80
C ASP A 345 -15.37 -2.29 9.00
N MET A 346 -14.47 -2.27 8.02
CA MET A 346 -13.30 -1.39 8.07
C MET A 346 -13.70 0.06 7.80
N PRO A 347 -13.28 1.04 8.62
CA PRO A 347 -13.44 2.44 8.30
C PRO A 347 -12.60 2.83 7.08
N ARG A 348 -12.95 3.94 6.40
CA ARG A 348 -12.05 4.54 5.41
C ARG A 348 -10.73 4.94 6.07
N LEU A 349 -9.63 4.66 5.38
CA LEU A 349 -8.28 5.03 5.81
C LEU A 349 -7.73 6.15 4.94
N ASN A 350 -7.11 7.15 5.56
CA ASN A 350 -6.39 8.21 4.85
C ASN A 350 -5.03 7.74 4.30
N GLY A 351 -4.61 6.50 4.59
CA GLY A 351 -3.50 5.85 3.91
C GLY A 351 -3.79 5.68 2.42
N SER A 352 -2.76 5.46 1.64
CA SER A 352 -2.83 5.24 0.20
C SER A 352 -2.07 3.98 -0.17
N GLU A 353 -2.37 3.41 -1.32
CA GLU A 353 -1.91 2.10 -1.78
C GLU A 353 -1.86 2.13 -3.32
N ASP A 354 -0.86 1.51 -3.95
CA ASP A 354 -0.77 1.47 -5.42
C ASP A 354 -1.41 0.21 -6.05
N PHE A 355 -1.88 -0.73 -5.23
CA PHE A 355 -2.64 -1.91 -5.64
C PHE A 355 -3.81 -1.62 -6.63
N PRO A 356 -4.59 -0.52 -6.49
CA PRO A 356 -5.70 -0.24 -7.40
C PRO A 356 -5.30 -0.13 -8.87
N PHE A 357 -4.04 0.20 -9.18
CA PHE A 357 -3.56 0.25 -10.56
C PHE A 357 -3.65 -1.10 -11.28
N PHE A 358 -3.53 -2.21 -10.58
CA PHE A 358 -3.73 -3.54 -11.19
C PHE A 358 -5.16 -3.74 -11.68
N GLY A 359 -6.16 -3.26 -10.95
CA GLY A 359 -7.56 -3.33 -11.35
C GLY A 359 -7.97 -2.21 -12.31
N ASN A 360 -7.36 -1.03 -12.22
CA ASN A 360 -7.61 0.11 -13.09
C ASN A 360 -6.35 0.52 -13.85
N ALA A 361 -5.91 -0.36 -14.76
CA ALA A 361 -4.70 -0.15 -15.53
C ALA A 361 -4.73 1.12 -16.40
N LYS A 362 -5.93 1.60 -16.79
CA LYS A 362 -6.06 2.87 -17.53
C LYS A 362 -5.61 4.08 -16.71
N ALA A 363 -5.88 4.08 -15.40
CA ALA A 363 -5.44 5.14 -14.51
C ALA A 363 -3.91 5.17 -14.34
N ALA A 364 -3.25 4.03 -14.54
CA ALA A 364 -1.80 3.93 -14.58
C ALA A 364 -1.20 4.25 -15.97
N GLY A 365 -2.02 4.57 -16.95
CA GLY A 365 -1.59 4.88 -18.34
C GLY A 365 -1.57 3.67 -19.27
N PHE A 366 -2.06 2.49 -18.84
CA PHE A 366 -2.10 1.25 -19.62
C PHE A 366 -3.49 1.00 -20.20
N GLY A 367 -3.55 0.26 -21.32
CA GLY A 367 -4.82 -0.10 -21.97
C GLY A 367 -5.50 -1.30 -21.30
N GLY A 368 -6.76 -1.51 -21.64
CA GLY A 368 -7.56 -2.66 -21.22
C GLY A 368 -8.85 -2.26 -20.50
N GLU A 369 -9.69 -3.25 -20.22
CA GLU A 369 -10.88 -3.07 -19.38
C GLU A 369 -10.48 -3.13 -17.91
N ASP A 370 -11.28 -2.53 -17.02
CA ASP A 370 -11.03 -2.62 -15.59
C ASP A 370 -11.26 -4.06 -15.11
N ILE A 371 -10.51 -4.48 -14.09
CA ILE A 371 -10.64 -5.79 -13.46
C ILE A 371 -11.20 -5.55 -12.05
N PRO A 372 -12.28 -6.22 -11.65
CA PRO A 372 -12.78 -6.10 -10.28
C PRO A 372 -11.69 -6.52 -9.30
N TYR A 373 -11.66 -5.84 -8.15
CA TYR A 373 -10.69 -6.17 -7.09
C TYR A 373 -11.29 -6.03 -5.70
N VAL A 374 -10.72 -6.77 -4.77
CA VAL A 374 -11.02 -6.70 -3.34
C VAL A 374 -9.73 -6.57 -2.55
N TYR A 375 -9.69 -5.56 -1.71
CA TYR A 375 -8.62 -5.34 -0.75
C TYR A 375 -9.23 -5.32 0.65
N TRP A 376 -8.82 -6.26 1.49
CA TRP A 376 -9.31 -6.38 2.87
C TRP A 376 -8.17 -6.16 3.86
N PHE A 377 -8.51 -6.16 5.16
CA PHE A 377 -7.56 -5.90 6.23
C PHE A 377 -7.56 -7.04 7.24
N ILE A 378 -6.38 -7.43 7.72
CA ILE A 378 -6.23 -8.44 8.79
C ILE A 378 -5.79 -7.77 10.07
N GLY A 379 -6.37 -8.19 11.19
CA GLY A 379 -6.01 -7.68 12.51
C GLY A 379 -4.67 -8.22 12.98
N SER A 380 -3.85 -7.35 13.59
CA SER A 380 -2.49 -7.67 14.05
C SER A 380 -2.26 -7.46 15.55
N THR A 381 -3.22 -6.89 16.29
CA THR A 381 -3.05 -6.64 17.72
C THR A 381 -3.41 -7.87 18.54
N PRO A 382 -2.50 -8.40 19.38
CA PRO A 382 -2.80 -9.52 20.30
C PRO A 382 -4.00 -9.25 21.20
N ALA A 383 -4.77 -10.30 21.51
CA ALA A 383 -6.04 -10.20 22.24
C ALA A 383 -5.93 -9.49 23.59
N GLU A 384 -4.88 -9.74 24.34
CA GLU A 384 -4.65 -9.09 25.65
C GLU A 384 -4.44 -7.58 25.49
N ARG A 385 -3.62 -7.17 24.54
CA ARG A 385 -3.38 -5.76 24.26
C ARG A 385 -4.65 -5.07 23.73
N TRP A 386 -5.36 -5.75 22.84
CA TRP A 386 -6.63 -5.24 22.31
C TRP A 386 -7.70 -5.04 23.39
N ALA A 387 -7.82 -5.99 24.34
CA ALA A 387 -8.76 -5.88 25.45
C ALA A 387 -8.45 -4.69 26.36
N ASN A 388 -7.18 -4.41 26.60
CA ASN A 388 -6.72 -3.31 27.45
C ASN A 388 -6.66 -1.94 26.71
N THR A 389 -6.85 -1.91 25.38
CA THR A 389 -6.83 -0.66 24.61
C THR A 389 -8.15 0.10 24.76
N PRO A 390 -8.12 1.42 25.09
CA PRO A 390 -9.32 2.24 25.21
C PRO A 390 -10.11 2.34 23.91
N GLY A 391 -11.44 2.36 24.02
CA GLY A 391 -12.34 2.50 22.87
C GLY A 391 -13.40 1.39 22.82
N THR A 392 -14.51 1.66 22.14
CA THR A 392 -15.68 0.76 22.01
C THR A 392 -15.79 0.13 20.61
N ASN A 393 -15.02 0.60 19.65
CA ASN A 393 -14.96 0.09 18.27
C ASN A 393 -13.53 0.13 17.71
N VAL A 394 -13.35 -0.49 16.56
CA VAL A 394 -12.03 -0.62 15.89
C VAL A 394 -11.36 0.74 15.71
N SER A 395 -12.08 1.72 15.12
CA SER A 395 -11.51 3.05 14.84
C SER A 395 -11.05 3.81 16.10
N GLN A 396 -11.76 3.65 17.22
CA GLN A 396 -11.37 4.28 18.49
C GLN A 396 -10.14 3.62 19.07
N LYS A 397 -10.09 2.28 19.09
CA LYS A 397 -8.95 1.53 19.63
C LYS A 397 -7.67 1.76 18.81
N MET A 398 -7.76 1.76 17.49
CA MET A 398 -6.61 2.00 16.60
C MET A 398 -5.88 3.33 16.89
N ARG A 399 -6.58 4.36 17.42
CA ARG A 399 -5.95 5.64 17.80
C ARG A 399 -4.99 5.54 18.99
N HIS A 400 -5.02 4.44 19.70
CA HIS A 400 -4.19 4.18 20.90
C HIS A 400 -3.17 3.06 20.69
N LEU A 401 -3.01 2.59 19.45
CA LEU A 401 -2.08 1.54 19.06
C LEU A 401 -1.03 2.09 18.12
N GLU A 402 0.11 1.45 18.05
CA GLU A 402 1.12 1.76 17.06
C GLU A 402 0.55 1.48 15.67
N MET A 403 0.64 2.47 14.80
CA MET A 403 0.24 2.39 13.40
C MET A 403 1.43 1.98 12.53
N PRO A 404 1.19 1.44 11.33
CA PRO A 404 2.23 1.32 10.33
C PRO A 404 3.10 2.58 10.22
N HIS A 405 4.38 2.42 9.90
CA HIS A 405 5.45 3.43 9.87
C HIS A 405 5.93 3.91 11.25
N SER A 406 5.44 3.33 12.35
CA SER A 406 6.04 3.52 13.66
C SER A 406 7.28 2.63 13.85
N PRO A 407 8.37 3.11 14.48
CA PRO A 407 9.53 2.26 14.82
C PRO A 407 9.20 1.13 15.81
N TYR A 408 8.04 1.18 16.44
CA TYR A 408 7.54 0.17 17.39
C TYR A 408 6.46 -0.74 16.79
N TYR A 409 6.10 -0.56 15.51
CA TYR A 409 5.05 -1.35 14.88
C TYR A 409 5.54 -2.76 14.55
N PHE A 410 4.82 -3.75 15.05
CA PHE A 410 5.07 -5.16 14.76
C PHE A 410 3.76 -5.92 14.61
N PRO A 411 3.37 -6.28 13.36
CA PRO A 411 2.13 -7.01 13.10
C PRO A 411 2.26 -8.53 13.21
N GLY A 412 3.46 -9.07 13.26
CA GLY A 412 3.79 -10.45 12.97
C GLY A 412 3.67 -11.42 14.14
N ASN A 413 2.48 -11.60 14.71
CA ASN A 413 2.22 -12.72 15.59
C ASN A 413 1.62 -13.91 14.82
N ASP A 414 1.73 -15.13 15.38
CA ASP A 414 1.28 -16.37 14.75
C ASP A 414 -0.19 -16.34 14.33
N VAL A 415 -1.05 -15.73 15.14
CA VAL A 415 -2.47 -15.60 14.83
C VAL A 415 -2.68 -14.74 13.59
N THR A 416 -1.96 -13.63 13.48
CA THR A 416 -2.06 -12.74 12.31
C THR A 416 -1.54 -13.41 11.04
N LEU A 417 -0.40 -14.09 11.11
CA LEU A 417 0.18 -14.80 9.97
C LEU A 417 -0.76 -15.92 9.48
N ARG A 418 -1.28 -16.75 10.39
CA ARG A 418 -2.28 -17.78 10.05
C ARG A 418 -3.54 -17.18 9.44
N THR A 419 -4.09 -16.14 10.07
CA THR A 419 -5.29 -15.46 9.55
C THR A 419 -5.07 -14.89 8.16
N GLY A 420 -3.92 -14.27 7.91
CA GLY A 420 -3.59 -13.70 6.60
C GLY A 420 -3.49 -14.77 5.50
N ILE A 421 -2.86 -15.90 5.79
CA ILE A 421 -2.77 -17.02 4.86
C ILE A 421 -4.15 -17.62 4.59
N GLU A 422 -4.91 -17.93 5.64
CA GLU A 422 -6.27 -18.49 5.51
C GLU A 422 -7.20 -17.55 4.75
N ALA A 423 -7.14 -16.23 5.00
CA ALA A 423 -7.96 -15.25 4.30
C ALA A 423 -7.64 -15.20 2.79
N MET A 424 -6.37 -15.24 2.41
CA MET A 424 -5.97 -15.32 1.01
C MET A 424 -6.41 -16.63 0.34
N VAL A 425 -6.23 -17.77 1.01
CA VAL A 425 -6.67 -19.08 0.52
C VAL A 425 -8.19 -19.09 0.30
N VAL A 426 -8.96 -18.69 1.30
CA VAL A 426 -10.43 -18.66 1.25
C VAL A 426 -10.93 -17.69 0.20
N GLY A 427 -10.31 -16.51 0.10
CA GLY A 427 -10.62 -15.53 -0.94
C GLY A 427 -10.38 -16.06 -2.35
N ALA A 428 -9.28 -16.78 -2.59
CA ALA A 428 -8.99 -17.41 -3.87
C ALA A 428 -9.95 -18.57 -4.18
N MET A 429 -10.20 -19.45 -3.19
CA MET A 429 -11.12 -20.59 -3.33
C MET A 429 -12.56 -20.15 -3.64
N ALA A 430 -12.99 -18.97 -3.17
CA ALA A 430 -14.30 -18.43 -3.49
C ALA A 430 -14.56 -18.23 -5.00
N TYR A 431 -13.50 -18.18 -5.81
CA TYR A 431 -13.58 -18.04 -7.27
C TYR A 431 -13.10 -19.28 -8.03
N LEU A 432 -12.30 -20.14 -7.41
CA LEU A 432 -11.66 -21.28 -8.04
C LEU A 432 -12.41 -22.63 -7.80
N THR A 433 -13.46 -22.63 -6.97
CA THR A 433 -14.28 -23.81 -6.64
C THR A 433 -15.61 -23.86 -7.38
#